data_ef0a71dd493a33c0b44ab10bd8ad82f8
#
_entry.id   ef0a71dd493a33c0b44ab10bd8ad82f8
#
_cell.length_a   1.000
_cell.length_b   1.000
_cell.length_c   1.000
_cell.angle_alpha   90.00
_cell.angle_beta   90.00
_cell.angle_gamma   90.00
#
_symmetry.space_group_name_H-M   'P 1'
#
loop_
_entity.id
_entity.type
_entity.pdbx_description
1 polymer ?
#
loop_
_entity_poly.entity_id
_entity_poly.type
_entity_poly.pdbx_seq_one_letter_code
_entity_poly.pdbx_strand_id
1 'polypeptide(L)'
;MLYSKIEGEGKPLLIIHGFLGMSDNWKTLGQQFAAEGFQVHILDMRNHGRSFQSDEFSYELMVEDVFEYCQTHSLSSVNILGHSMGGKTAMLFATRYPEMVDKLIVADIGPKYYAPHHQTILAGLNAVDFSLKPSRADVETILSQYITDFGTRQFLLKNLYWQEPGQLAFRFNLAVFNKKIEEIGVALPAGLVFTKPTLFIRGGNSDYILDSDIESIKQHFPNASLETIPNAGHWLHAENPVLFYQLVISFLN
;
A
#
# COMPACT_ATOMS: atom_id res chain seq x y z
N MET A 1 -13.06 -12.08 -3.37
CA MET A 1 -13.07 -10.71 -3.95
C MET A 1 -12.58 -9.72 -2.91
N LEU A 2 -11.79 -8.71 -3.32
CA LEU A 2 -11.29 -7.66 -2.44
C LEU A 2 -12.42 -6.74 -1.96
N TYR A 3 -12.31 -6.31 -0.70
CA TYR A 3 -13.13 -5.22 -0.18
C TYR A 3 -12.60 -3.88 -0.70
N SER A 4 -13.48 -2.94 -0.96
CA SER A 4 -13.12 -1.58 -1.33
C SER A 4 -14.04 -0.54 -0.70
N LYS A 5 -13.53 0.68 -0.57
CA LYS A 5 -14.33 1.89 -0.43
C LYS A 5 -14.35 2.60 -1.76
N ILE A 6 -15.54 2.90 -2.25
CA ILE A 6 -15.72 3.62 -3.52
C ILE A 6 -16.25 5.00 -3.19
N GLU A 7 -15.59 6.04 -3.72
CA GLU A 7 -15.92 7.45 -3.50
C GLU A 7 -15.93 8.18 -4.85
N GLY A 8 -16.90 9.06 -5.07
CA GLY A 8 -17.01 9.87 -6.29
C GLY A 8 -17.45 9.13 -7.54
N GLU A 9 -17.37 9.83 -8.66
CA GLU A 9 -17.73 9.36 -9.99
C GLU A 9 -16.69 9.88 -11.00
N GLY A 10 -16.56 9.23 -12.16
CA GLY A 10 -15.65 9.64 -13.22
C GLY A 10 -14.59 8.60 -13.56
N LYS A 11 -13.38 9.04 -13.90
CA LYS A 11 -12.29 8.11 -14.26
C LYS A 11 -11.88 7.26 -13.08
N PRO A 12 -11.77 5.91 -13.24
CA PRO A 12 -11.37 5.06 -12.15
C PRO A 12 -9.94 5.34 -11.67
N LEU A 13 -9.79 5.46 -10.35
CA LEU A 13 -8.50 5.53 -9.66
C LEU A 13 -8.46 4.45 -8.58
N LEU A 14 -7.65 3.42 -8.77
CA LEU A 14 -7.40 2.40 -7.75
C LEU A 14 -6.33 2.90 -6.78
N ILE A 15 -6.55 2.75 -5.48
CA ILE A 15 -5.55 3.03 -4.43
C ILE A 15 -5.25 1.73 -3.69
N ILE A 16 -3.97 1.34 -3.67
CA ILE A 16 -3.47 0.14 -3.01
C ILE A 16 -2.54 0.56 -1.87
N HIS A 17 -2.92 0.19 -0.64
CA HIS A 17 -2.17 0.51 0.58
C HIS A 17 -0.87 -0.28 0.74
N GLY A 18 0.02 0.17 1.62
CA GLY A 18 1.24 -0.53 2.02
C GLY A 18 0.97 -1.68 3.00
N PHE A 19 2.04 -2.45 3.29
CA PHE A 19 2.01 -3.57 4.24
C PHE A 19 1.43 -3.15 5.59
N LEU A 20 0.58 -3.98 6.18
CA LEU A 20 -0.20 -3.74 7.40
C LEU A 20 -1.16 -2.53 7.33
N GLY A 21 -1.38 -1.98 6.12
CA GLY A 21 -2.33 -0.91 5.88
C GLY A 21 -3.74 -1.42 5.59
N MET A 22 -4.63 -0.49 5.30
CA MET A 22 -6.00 -0.73 4.85
C MET A 22 -6.61 0.53 4.23
N SER A 23 -7.77 0.40 3.62
CA SER A 23 -8.52 1.48 2.97
C SER A 23 -8.77 2.70 3.87
N ASP A 24 -8.95 2.48 5.19
CA ASP A 24 -9.16 3.58 6.14
C ASP A 24 -7.97 4.56 6.23
N ASN A 25 -6.76 4.13 5.87
CA ASN A 25 -5.57 5.00 5.84
C ASN A 25 -5.64 6.04 4.72
N TRP A 26 -6.40 5.78 3.67
CA TRP A 26 -6.50 6.60 2.46
C TRP A 26 -7.79 7.41 2.35
N LYS A 27 -8.67 7.33 3.36
CA LYS A 27 -10.01 7.93 3.29
C LYS A 27 -9.99 9.41 2.92
N THR A 28 -9.17 10.22 3.59
CA THR A 28 -9.13 11.68 3.36
C THR A 28 -8.62 12.02 1.95
N LEU A 29 -7.51 11.41 1.52
CA LEU A 29 -6.97 11.60 0.17
C LEU A 29 -7.94 11.07 -0.89
N GLY A 30 -8.57 9.92 -0.64
CA GLY A 30 -9.58 9.38 -1.55
C GLY A 30 -10.75 10.32 -1.77
N GLN A 31 -11.27 10.95 -0.72
CA GLN A 31 -12.33 11.96 -0.83
C GLN A 31 -11.86 13.21 -1.60
N GLN A 32 -10.61 13.65 -1.41
CA GLN A 32 -10.04 14.76 -2.17
C GLN A 32 -9.91 14.42 -3.65
N PHE A 33 -9.41 13.22 -4.01
CA PHE A 33 -9.34 12.78 -5.41
C PHE A 33 -10.73 12.61 -6.03
N ALA A 34 -11.71 12.14 -5.26
CA ALA A 34 -13.09 12.05 -5.71
C ALA A 34 -13.69 13.44 -6.05
N ALA A 35 -13.33 14.46 -5.28
CA ALA A 35 -13.74 15.84 -5.55
C ALA A 35 -13.15 16.41 -6.86
N GLU A 36 -12.05 15.82 -7.36
CA GLU A 36 -11.43 16.17 -8.66
C GLU A 36 -11.99 15.39 -9.85
N GLY A 37 -13.09 14.66 -9.65
CA GLY A 37 -13.78 13.93 -10.72
C GLY A 37 -13.24 12.54 -11.00
N PHE A 38 -12.64 11.90 -10.00
CA PHE A 38 -12.28 10.49 -10.07
C PHE A 38 -13.28 9.60 -9.33
N GLN A 39 -13.55 8.43 -9.88
CA GLN A 39 -14.16 7.34 -9.14
C GLN A 39 -13.04 6.59 -8.41
N VAL A 40 -12.89 6.83 -7.12
CA VAL A 40 -11.77 6.33 -6.32
C VAL A 40 -12.14 5.02 -5.67
N HIS A 41 -11.41 3.95 -5.99
CA HIS A 41 -11.55 2.63 -5.39
C HIS A 41 -10.38 2.39 -4.44
N ILE A 42 -10.60 2.50 -3.13
CA ILE A 42 -9.57 2.26 -2.12
C ILE A 42 -9.67 0.80 -1.67
N LEU A 43 -8.70 -0.02 -2.09
CA LEU A 43 -8.74 -1.46 -1.88
C LEU A 43 -8.16 -1.84 -0.52
N ASP A 44 -8.75 -2.84 0.13
CA ASP A 44 -8.08 -3.66 1.14
C ASP A 44 -7.51 -4.89 0.42
N MET A 45 -6.21 -5.10 0.46
CA MET A 45 -5.57 -6.25 -0.17
C MET A 45 -5.85 -7.54 0.63
N ARG A 46 -5.67 -8.74 -0.01
CA ARG A 46 -5.78 -10.01 0.71
C ARG A 46 -5.05 -9.98 2.05
N ASN A 47 -5.57 -10.61 3.06
CA ASN A 47 -5.02 -10.66 4.41
C ASN A 47 -4.95 -9.31 5.16
N HIS A 48 -5.55 -8.26 4.61
CA HIS A 48 -5.60 -6.92 5.21
C HIS A 48 -7.05 -6.41 5.31
N GLY A 49 -7.26 -5.50 6.26
CA GLY A 49 -8.51 -4.76 6.38
C GLY A 49 -9.75 -5.65 6.49
N ARG A 50 -10.70 -5.43 5.57
CA ARG A 50 -11.98 -6.17 5.48
C ARG A 50 -11.99 -7.20 4.36
N SER A 51 -10.87 -7.34 3.64
CA SER A 51 -10.74 -8.35 2.60
C SER A 51 -10.60 -9.76 3.19
N PHE A 52 -10.73 -10.74 2.34
CA PHE A 52 -10.67 -12.14 2.72
C PHE A 52 -9.29 -12.52 3.30
N GLN A 53 -9.32 -13.51 4.17
CA GLN A 53 -8.12 -14.13 4.73
C GLN A 53 -7.74 -15.35 3.89
N SER A 54 -6.44 -15.57 3.69
CA SER A 54 -5.88 -16.69 2.93
C SER A 54 -4.55 -17.10 3.55
N ASP A 55 -4.20 -18.38 3.47
CA ASP A 55 -2.89 -18.89 3.87
C ASP A 55 -1.79 -18.56 2.84
N GLU A 56 -2.19 -18.08 1.65
CA GLU A 56 -1.30 -17.72 0.56
C GLU A 56 -1.14 -16.21 0.44
N PHE A 57 0.09 -15.78 0.19
CA PHE A 57 0.44 -14.38 0.06
C PHE A 57 1.65 -14.22 -0.85
N SER A 58 1.49 -13.54 -1.98
CA SER A 58 2.55 -13.13 -2.91
C SER A 58 2.07 -11.96 -3.76
N TYR A 59 2.98 -11.29 -4.46
CA TYR A 59 2.61 -10.21 -5.40
C TYR A 59 1.80 -10.72 -6.59
N GLU A 60 2.08 -11.92 -7.09
CA GLU A 60 1.33 -12.55 -8.16
C GLU A 60 -0.13 -12.71 -7.78
N LEU A 61 -0.38 -13.25 -6.59
CA LEU A 61 -1.74 -13.44 -6.09
C LEU A 61 -2.46 -12.12 -5.84
N MET A 62 -1.74 -11.09 -5.34
CA MET A 62 -2.32 -9.75 -5.17
C MET A 62 -2.69 -9.12 -6.52
N VAL A 63 -1.90 -9.34 -7.55
CA VAL A 63 -2.20 -8.88 -8.92
C VAL A 63 -3.44 -9.57 -9.49
N GLU A 64 -3.57 -10.89 -9.31
CA GLU A 64 -4.78 -11.62 -9.74
C GLU A 64 -6.03 -11.14 -8.99
N ASP A 65 -5.92 -10.84 -7.69
CA ASP A 65 -7.03 -10.25 -6.93
C ASP A 65 -7.46 -8.88 -7.48
N VAL A 66 -6.50 -8.03 -7.86
CA VAL A 66 -6.79 -6.72 -8.46
C VAL A 66 -7.42 -6.91 -9.85
N PHE A 67 -6.96 -7.88 -10.63
CA PHE A 67 -7.56 -8.21 -11.93
C PHE A 67 -9.00 -8.67 -11.77
N GLU A 68 -9.27 -9.63 -10.88
CA GLU A 68 -10.62 -10.10 -10.57
C GLU A 68 -11.53 -8.95 -10.10
N TYR A 69 -10.98 -8.07 -9.25
CA TYR A 69 -11.68 -6.88 -8.80
C TYR A 69 -12.09 -5.97 -9.96
N CYS A 70 -11.16 -5.66 -10.87
CA CYS A 70 -11.43 -4.86 -12.06
C CYS A 70 -12.51 -5.50 -12.96
N GLN A 71 -12.44 -6.81 -13.19
CA GLN A 71 -13.45 -7.53 -13.96
C GLN A 71 -14.83 -7.43 -13.32
N THR A 72 -14.91 -7.65 -12.01
CA THR A 72 -16.19 -7.62 -11.27
C THR A 72 -16.83 -6.24 -11.27
N HIS A 73 -16.02 -5.18 -11.24
CA HIS A 73 -16.50 -3.79 -11.29
C HIS A 73 -16.57 -3.22 -12.70
N SER A 74 -16.35 -4.04 -13.75
CA SER A 74 -16.36 -3.62 -15.16
C SER A 74 -15.39 -2.47 -15.46
N LEU A 75 -14.23 -2.46 -14.80
CA LEU A 75 -13.16 -1.49 -14.98
C LEU A 75 -12.23 -1.97 -16.10
N SER A 76 -12.41 -1.46 -17.31
CA SER A 76 -11.57 -1.82 -18.47
C SER A 76 -10.28 -1.03 -18.56
N SER A 77 -10.23 0.16 -17.96
CA SER A 77 -9.06 1.02 -17.87
C SER A 77 -9.08 1.81 -16.57
N VAL A 78 -7.94 1.88 -15.88
CA VAL A 78 -7.80 2.51 -14.57
C VAL A 78 -6.52 3.33 -14.47
N ASN A 79 -6.53 4.39 -13.66
CA ASN A 79 -5.34 4.90 -13.04
C ASN A 79 -5.07 4.10 -11.75
N ILE A 80 -3.81 3.86 -11.44
CA ILE A 80 -3.47 3.08 -10.24
C ILE A 80 -2.41 3.79 -9.42
N LEU A 81 -2.65 3.93 -8.12
CA LEU A 81 -1.74 4.47 -7.13
C LEU A 81 -1.46 3.41 -6.09
N GLY A 82 -0.20 3.04 -5.91
CA GLY A 82 0.22 2.09 -4.90
C GLY A 82 1.32 2.64 -3.99
N HIS A 83 1.20 2.40 -2.69
CA HIS A 83 2.22 2.75 -1.70
C HIS A 83 2.96 1.51 -1.22
N SER A 84 4.29 1.53 -1.21
CA SER A 84 5.12 0.45 -0.65
C SER A 84 4.75 -0.93 -1.25
N MET A 85 4.29 -1.90 -0.47
CA MET A 85 3.73 -3.17 -0.95
C MET A 85 2.70 -2.96 -2.07
N GLY A 86 1.77 -2.02 -1.87
CA GLY A 86 0.78 -1.66 -2.90
C GLY A 86 1.42 -1.09 -4.17
N GLY A 87 2.56 -0.40 -4.05
CA GLY A 87 3.34 0.09 -5.18
C GLY A 87 3.96 -1.05 -5.99
N LYS A 88 4.49 -2.08 -5.33
CA LYS A 88 4.99 -3.28 -6.03
C LYS A 88 3.85 -4.05 -6.70
N THR A 89 2.71 -4.20 -6.03
CA THR A 89 1.51 -4.79 -6.64
C THR A 89 1.08 -4.00 -7.87
N ALA A 90 1.03 -2.67 -7.79
CA ALA A 90 0.66 -1.79 -8.90
C ALA A 90 1.66 -1.88 -10.08
N MET A 91 2.97 -1.91 -9.80
CA MET A 91 4.02 -2.09 -10.80
C MET A 91 3.86 -3.43 -11.54
N LEU A 92 3.67 -4.53 -10.80
CA LEU A 92 3.50 -5.85 -11.40
C LEU A 92 2.17 -5.95 -12.17
N PHE A 93 1.09 -5.35 -11.66
CA PHE A 93 -0.19 -5.29 -12.37
C PHE A 93 -0.06 -4.52 -13.69
N ALA A 94 0.57 -3.34 -13.68
CA ALA A 94 0.77 -2.52 -14.87
C ALA A 94 1.61 -3.23 -15.93
N THR A 95 2.62 -4.02 -15.54
CA THR A 95 3.45 -4.77 -16.49
C THR A 95 2.75 -6.02 -17.04
N ARG A 96 1.83 -6.64 -16.29
CA ARG A 96 1.05 -7.83 -16.74
C ARG A 96 -0.18 -7.48 -17.56
N TYR A 97 -0.84 -6.38 -17.21
CA TYR A 97 -2.09 -5.92 -17.83
C TYR A 97 -1.96 -4.48 -18.33
N PRO A 98 -0.97 -4.19 -19.21
CA PRO A 98 -0.66 -2.81 -19.62
C PRO A 98 -1.84 -2.10 -20.28
N GLU A 99 -2.72 -2.84 -20.94
CA GLU A 99 -3.92 -2.27 -21.58
C GLU A 99 -4.93 -1.72 -20.56
N MET A 100 -4.95 -2.30 -19.37
CA MET A 100 -5.87 -1.90 -18.30
C MET A 100 -5.38 -0.69 -17.48
N VAL A 101 -4.13 -0.25 -17.64
CA VAL A 101 -3.58 0.86 -16.85
C VAL A 101 -3.31 2.04 -17.75
N ASP A 102 -3.90 3.20 -17.43
CA ASP A 102 -3.64 4.45 -18.15
C ASP A 102 -2.44 5.20 -17.59
N LYS A 103 -2.40 5.41 -16.28
CA LYS A 103 -1.32 6.07 -15.55
C LYS A 103 -1.00 5.28 -14.28
N LEU A 104 0.29 5.12 -13.98
CA LEU A 104 0.78 4.44 -12.79
C LEU A 104 1.44 5.44 -11.85
N ILE A 105 1.08 5.40 -10.56
CA ILE A 105 1.70 6.17 -9.50
C ILE A 105 2.24 5.22 -8.44
N VAL A 106 3.52 5.33 -8.14
CA VAL A 106 4.22 4.49 -7.17
C VAL A 106 4.79 5.37 -6.06
N ALA A 107 4.30 5.18 -4.85
CA ALA A 107 4.71 5.95 -3.69
C ALA A 107 5.71 5.14 -2.83
N ASP A 108 6.92 5.64 -2.77
CA ASP A 108 8.06 5.27 -1.93
C ASP A 108 8.44 3.78 -1.94
N ILE A 109 8.54 3.21 -3.13
CA ILE A 109 9.07 1.87 -3.37
C ILE A 109 9.62 1.77 -4.80
N GLY A 110 10.74 1.06 -4.99
CA GLY A 110 11.28 0.74 -6.31
C GLY A 110 11.03 -0.70 -6.74
N PRO A 111 11.39 -1.07 -7.97
CA PRO A 111 11.24 -2.44 -8.48
C PRO A 111 12.26 -3.43 -7.90
N LYS A 112 13.29 -2.95 -7.18
CA LYS A 112 14.39 -3.76 -6.62
C LYS A 112 13.94 -4.69 -5.48
N TYR A 113 14.82 -5.63 -5.10
CA TYR A 113 14.69 -6.42 -3.88
C TYR A 113 14.96 -5.55 -2.64
N TYR A 114 14.20 -5.79 -1.59
CA TYR A 114 14.37 -5.22 -0.25
C TYR A 114 14.54 -6.34 0.76
N ALA A 115 15.64 -6.33 1.49
CA ALA A 115 15.82 -7.29 2.58
C ALA A 115 14.72 -7.10 3.64
N PRO A 116 14.16 -8.18 4.20
CA PRO A 116 13.15 -8.07 5.25
C PRO A 116 13.67 -7.26 6.45
N HIS A 117 12.90 -6.27 6.87
CA HIS A 117 13.24 -5.37 7.98
C HIS A 117 12.06 -5.13 8.94
N HIS A 118 11.01 -5.97 8.81
CA HIS A 118 9.80 -5.84 9.61
C HIS A 118 9.80 -6.70 10.89
N GLN A 119 10.93 -7.34 11.23
CA GLN A 119 11.02 -8.30 12.34
C GLN A 119 10.63 -7.68 13.68
N THR A 120 11.05 -6.44 13.95
CA THR A 120 10.72 -5.73 15.19
C THR A 120 9.22 -5.42 15.27
N ILE A 121 8.61 -5.04 14.14
CA ILE A 121 7.15 -4.81 14.06
C ILE A 121 6.40 -6.11 14.31
N LEU A 122 6.77 -7.20 13.62
CA LEU A 122 6.14 -8.50 13.82
C LEU A 122 6.31 -9.01 15.25
N ALA A 123 7.49 -8.83 15.86
CA ALA A 123 7.72 -9.19 17.27
C ALA A 123 6.78 -8.44 18.20
N GLY A 124 6.60 -7.13 18.01
CA GLY A 124 5.66 -6.32 18.80
C GLY A 124 4.21 -6.77 18.61
N LEU A 125 3.80 -7.05 17.38
CA LEU A 125 2.45 -7.52 17.07
C LEU A 125 2.17 -8.91 17.67
N ASN A 126 3.15 -9.82 17.62
CA ASN A 126 3.05 -11.16 18.23
C ASN A 126 3.05 -11.14 19.76
N ALA A 127 3.58 -10.10 20.39
CA ALA A 127 3.57 -9.96 21.86
C ALA A 127 2.19 -9.59 22.40
N VAL A 128 1.25 -9.19 21.54
CA VAL A 128 -0.12 -8.86 21.95
C VAL A 128 -0.95 -10.15 22.12
N ASP A 129 -1.24 -10.51 23.35
CA ASP A 129 -2.14 -11.62 23.67
C ASP A 129 -3.58 -11.13 23.84
N PHE A 130 -4.38 -11.29 22.79
CA PHE A 130 -5.79 -10.90 22.81
C PHE A 130 -6.66 -11.79 23.70
N SER A 131 -6.21 -12.98 24.13
CA SER A 131 -6.96 -13.82 25.09
C SER A 131 -7.11 -13.16 26.46
N LEU A 132 -6.19 -12.25 26.80
CA LEU A 132 -6.22 -11.44 28.02
C LEU A 132 -7.15 -10.22 27.89
N LYS A 133 -7.81 -10.03 26.75
CA LYS A 133 -8.73 -8.92 26.46
C LYS A 133 -8.13 -7.53 26.73
N PRO A 134 -6.92 -7.25 26.19
CA PRO A 134 -6.27 -5.96 26.40
C PRO A 134 -7.12 -4.81 25.84
N SER A 135 -7.09 -3.66 26.51
CA SER A 135 -7.60 -2.43 25.96
C SER A 135 -6.69 -1.91 24.83
N ARG A 136 -7.17 -0.93 24.05
CA ARG A 136 -6.31 -0.26 23.04
C ARG A 136 -5.06 0.36 23.67
N ALA A 137 -5.15 0.91 24.88
CA ALA A 137 -4.03 1.49 25.60
C ALA A 137 -3.01 0.42 26.04
N ASP A 138 -3.48 -0.76 26.47
CA ASP A 138 -2.59 -1.88 26.79
C ASP A 138 -1.83 -2.36 25.55
N VAL A 139 -2.52 -2.48 24.41
CA VAL A 139 -1.88 -2.82 23.13
C VAL A 139 -0.82 -1.79 22.76
N GLU A 140 -1.10 -0.49 22.88
CA GLU A 140 -0.09 0.55 22.63
C GLU A 140 1.11 0.42 23.55
N THR A 141 0.88 0.16 24.84
CA THR A 141 1.96 -0.06 25.83
C THR A 141 2.84 -1.23 25.43
N ILE A 142 2.23 -2.35 25.01
CA ILE A 142 2.99 -3.51 24.52
C ILE A 142 3.80 -3.15 23.28
N LEU A 143 3.18 -2.55 22.26
CA LEU A 143 3.87 -2.17 21.04
C LEU A 143 5.03 -1.20 21.27
N SER A 144 4.91 -0.29 22.26
CA SER A 144 5.94 0.70 22.57
C SER A 144 7.25 0.09 23.07
N GLN A 145 7.23 -1.15 23.56
CA GLN A 145 8.42 -1.89 23.99
C GLN A 145 9.27 -2.38 22.80
N TYR A 146 8.67 -2.49 21.62
CA TYR A 146 9.30 -2.98 20.40
C TYR A 146 9.49 -1.89 19.36
N ILE A 147 8.54 -0.97 19.24
CA ILE A 147 8.46 0.02 18.16
C ILE A 147 8.58 1.41 18.79
N THR A 148 9.72 2.07 18.61
CA THR A 148 9.99 3.40 19.20
C THR A 148 9.26 4.52 18.48
N ASP A 149 9.05 4.38 17.15
CA ASP A 149 8.35 5.39 16.37
C ASP A 149 6.85 5.46 16.68
N PHE A 150 6.41 6.62 17.15
CA PHE A 150 5.01 6.87 17.52
C PHE A 150 4.07 6.77 16.33
N GLY A 151 4.47 7.31 15.16
CA GLY A 151 3.67 7.30 13.94
C GLY A 151 3.36 5.87 13.48
N THR A 152 4.37 5.00 13.48
CA THR A 152 4.21 3.57 13.16
C THR A 152 3.26 2.88 14.15
N ARG A 153 3.39 3.14 15.46
CA ARG A 153 2.44 2.57 16.43
C ARG A 153 1.01 3.00 16.17
N GLN A 154 0.78 4.30 15.93
CA GLN A 154 -0.57 4.81 15.64
C GLN A 154 -1.15 4.24 14.36
N PHE A 155 -0.31 4.03 13.33
CA PHE A 155 -0.70 3.34 12.11
C PHE A 155 -1.14 1.89 12.38
N LEU A 156 -0.36 1.12 13.14
CA LEU A 156 -0.69 -0.26 13.49
C LEU A 156 -1.96 -0.36 14.34
N LEU A 157 -2.11 0.53 15.31
CA LEU A 157 -3.27 0.58 16.18
C LEU A 157 -4.58 0.89 15.42
N LYS A 158 -4.54 1.54 14.25
CA LYS A 158 -5.74 1.70 13.41
C LYS A 158 -6.35 0.37 12.96
N ASN A 159 -5.55 -0.70 12.91
CA ASN A 159 -6.02 -2.03 12.56
C ASN A 159 -6.79 -2.74 13.69
N LEU A 160 -6.81 -2.19 14.92
CA LEU A 160 -7.60 -2.77 16.00
C LEU A 160 -9.09 -2.59 15.74
N TYR A 161 -9.83 -3.68 15.90
CA TYR A 161 -11.28 -3.68 15.81
C TYR A 161 -11.89 -4.62 16.86
N TRP A 162 -13.13 -4.40 17.20
CA TRP A 162 -13.87 -5.29 18.04
C TRP A 162 -14.30 -6.52 17.23
N GLN A 163 -13.67 -7.67 17.50
CA GLN A 163 -14.06 -8.94 16.92
C GLN A 163 -15.37 -9.42 17.54
N GLU A 164 -15.46 -9.23 18.85
CA GLU A 164 -16.64 -9.46 19.68
C GLU A 164 -16.70 -8.37 20.77
N PRO A 165 -17.84 -8.15 21.46
CA PRO A 165 -17.89 -7.23 22.57
C PRO A 165 -16.84 -7.53 23.65
N GLY A 166 -15.93 -6.59 23.89
CA GLY A 166 -14.81 -6.74 24.83
C GLY A 166 -13.62 -7.53 24.31
N GLN A 167 -13.61 -7.96 23.04
CA GLN A 167 -12.51 -8.71 22.42
C GLN A 167 -11.96 -7.93 21.21
N LEU A 168 -10.78 -7.38 21.34
CA LEU A 168 -10.05 -6.76 20.22
C LEU A 168 -9.32 -7.83 19.38
N ALA A 169 -9.08 -7.50 18.12
CA ALA A 169 -8.20 -8.24 17.21
C ALA A 169 -7.56 -7.26 16.20
N PHE A 170 -6.53 -7.72 15.49
CA PHE A 170 -6.03 -7.03 14.31
C PHE A 170 -6.82 -7.42 13.06
N ARG A 171 -7.03 -6.46 12.15
CA ARG A 171 -7.69 -6.70 10.86
C ARG A 171 -6.82 -7.43 9.84
N PHE A 172 -5.53 -7.58 10.09
CA PHE A 172 -4.63 -8.29 9.19
C PHE A 172 -4.32 -9.71 9.70
N ASN A 173 -3.92 -10.58 8.77
CA ASN A 173 -3.56 -11.98 9.05
C ASN A 173 -2.12 -12.11 9.51
N LEU A 174 -1.85 -11.84 10.80
CA LEU A 174 -0.51 -11.88 11.36
C LEU A 174 0.15 -13.26 11.20
N ALA A 175 -0.61 -14.35 11.27
CA ALA A 175 -0.09 -15.71 11.15
C ALA A 175 0.54 -15.97 9.77
N VAL A 176 -0.09 -15.45 8.71
CA VAL A 176 0.44 -15.54 7.34
C VAL A 176 1.65 -14.64 7.16
N PHE A 177 1.61 -13.42 7.69
CA PHE A 177 2.73 -12.49 7.57
C PHE A 177 3.99 -12.99 8.29
N ASN A 178 3.85 -13.67 9.43
CA ASN A 178 4.97 -14.33 10.08
C ASN A 178 5.64 -15.42 9.20
N LYS A 179 4.85 -16.12 8.38
CA LYS A 179 5.36 -17.19 7.50
C LYS A 179 5.88 -16.67 6.16
N LYS A 180 5.34 -15.53 5.68
CA LYS A 180 5.52 -15.04 4.31
C LYS A 180 6.17 -13.65 4.24
N ILE A 181 6.85 -13.21 5.29
CA ILE A 181 7.43 -11.87 5.35
C ILE A 181 8.46 -11.61 4.22
N GLU A 182 9.14 -12.64 3.76
CA GLU A 182 10.11 -12.57 2.66
C GLU A 182 9.45 -12.09 1.35
N GLU A 183 8.17 -12.40 1.13
CA GLU A 183 7.42 -12.02 -0.07
C GLU A 183 7.31 -10.49 -0.21
N ILE A 184 7.29 -9.74 0.90
CA ILE A 184 7.20 -8.27 0.88
C ILE A 184 8.41 -7.63 0.18
N GLY A 185 9.59 -8.27 0.32
CA GLY A 185 10.84 -7.77 -0.24
C GLY A 185 11.09 -8.10 -1.70
N VAL A 186 10.35 -9.04 -2.31
CA VAL A 186 10.64 -9.59 -3.65
C VAL A 186 10.73 -8.49 -4.70
N ALA A 187 11.74 -8.57 -5.57
CA ALA A 187 11.93 -7.66 -6.69
C ALA A 187 10.89 -7.92 -7.82
N LEU A 188 10.64 -6.91 -8.63
CA LEU A 188 9.91 -7.11 -9.88
C LEU A 188 10.71 -8.06 -10.79
N PRO A 189 10.08 -9.04 -11.45
CA PRO A 189 10.78 -9.92 -12.38
C PRO A 189 11.49 -9.15 -13.50
N ALA A 190 12.72 -9.54 -13.82
CA ALA A 190 13.50 -8.89 -14.87
C ALA A 190 12.80 -8.98 -16.23
N GLY A 191 13.00 -7.98 -17.07
CA GLY A 191 12.47 -7.93 -18.43
C GLY A 191 11.00 -7.49 -18.54
N LEU A 192 10.30 -7.28 -17.43
CA LEU A 192 8.96 -6.67 -17.46
C LEU A 192 9.09 -5.17 -17.71
N VAL A 193 8.33 -4.65 -18.68
CA VAL A 193 8.35 -3.23 -19.06
C VAL A 193 6.93 -2.69 -19.18
N PHE A 194 6.72 -1.50 -18.63
CA PHE A 194 5.49 -0.72 -18.80
C PHE A 194 5.86 0.66 -19.37
N THR A 195 5.32 0.98 -20.55
CA THR A 195 5.73 2.19 -21.33
C THR A 195 4.77 3.36 -21.22
N LYS A 196 3.63 3.20 -20.51
CA LYS A 196 2.71 4.32 -20.32
C LYS A 196 3.20 5.26 -19.20
N PRO A 197 2.59 6.46 -19.04
CA PRO A 197 3.02 7.44 -18.05
C PRO A 197 3.11 6.86 -16.65
N THR A 198 4.23 7.07 -15.99
CA THR A 198 4.50 6.57 -14.63
C THR A 198 5.10 7.68 -13.77
N LEU A 199 4.59 7.85 -12.57
CA LEU A 199 5.12 8.76 -11.57
C LEU A 199 5.61 7.97 -10.35
N PHE A 200 6.89 8.10 -10.03
CA PHE A 200 7.42 7.70 -8.74
C PHE A 200 7.47 8.91 -7.81
N ILE A 201 7.03 8.76 -6.58
CA ILE A 201 7.13 9.79 -5.54
C ILE A 201 7.90 9.17 -4.37
N ARG A 202 9.02 9.80 -3.98
CA ARG A 202 9.80 9.37 -2.81
C ARG A 202 9.75 10.38 -1.67
N GLY A 203 9.93 9.90 -0.44
CA GLY A 203 10.20 10.75 0.71
C GLY A 203 11.68 11.19 0.71
N GLY A 204 11.93 12.48 1.00
CA GLY A 204 13.31 13.00 1.06
C GLY A 204 14.15 12.43 2.20
N ASN A 205 13.50 11.90 3.25
CA ASN A 205 14.14 11.22 4.39
C ASN A 205 13.96 9.69 4.33
N SER A 206 13.55 9.14 3.17
CA SER A 206 13.33 7.72 2.97
C SER A 206 14.47 7.09 2.18
N ASP A 207 14.89 5.89 2.58
CA ASP A 207 15.91 5.09 1.90
C ASP A 207 15.33 4.08 0.90
N TYR A 208 14.02 4.10 0.66
CA TYR A 208 13.37 3.14 -0.25
C TYR A 208 13.69 3.39 -1.71
N ILE A 209 13.76 4.65 -2.14
CA ILE A 209 14.19 5.03 -3.49
C ILE A 209 15.38 5.98 -3.37
N LEU A 210 16.55 5.50 -3.78
CA LEU A 210 17.78 6.28 -3.83
C LEU A 210 18.04 6.77 -5.26
N ASP A 211 18.94 7.74 -5.43
CA ASP A 211 19.35 8.21 -6.77
C ASP A 211 19.98 7.07 -7.60
N SER A 212 20.66 6.13 -6.95
CA SER A 212 21.20 4.93 -7.59
C SER A 212 20.14 3.97 -8.17
N ASP A 213 18.88 4.09 -7.75
CA ASP A 213 17.79 3.22 -8.22
C ASP A 213 17.12 3.73 -9.50
N ILE A 214 17.42 4.97 -9.93
CA ILE A 214 16.78 5.61 -11.08
C ILE A 214 16.98 4.80 -12.36
N GLU A 215 18.17 4.26 -12.59
CA GLU A 215 18.45 3.43 -13.76
C GLU A 215 17.62 2.15 -13.74
N SER A 216 17.54 1.46 -12.61
CA SER A 216 16.70 0.27 -12.44
C SER A 216 15.22 0.56 -12.64
N ILE A 217 14.73 1.71 -12.14
CA ILE A 217 13.36 2.16 -12.40
C ILE A 217 13.13 2.36 -13.89
N LYS A 218 14.05 3.03 -14.60
CA LYS A 218 13.93 3.29 -16.04
C LYS A 218 14.00 2.04 -16.90
N GLN A 219 14.65 0.97 -16.46
CA GLN A 219 14.64 -0.32 -17.14
C GLN A 219 13.24 -0.94 -17.21
N HIS A 220 12.43 -0.79 -16.16
CA HIS A 220 11.06 -1.29 -16.12
C HIS A 220 10.02 -0.25 -16.57
N PHE A 221 10.28 1.03 -16.33
CA PHE A 221 9.37 2.14 -16.56
C PHE A 221 10.09 3.27 -17.31
N PRO A 222 10.36 3.12 -18.62
CA PRO A 222 11.19 4.08 -19.38
C PRO A 222 10.63 5.50 -19.39
N ASN A 223 9.31 5.65 -19.29
CA ASN A 223 8.61 6.93 -19.26
C ASN A 223 8.30 7.42 -17.83
N ALA A 224 8.98 6.87 -16.81
CA ALA A 224 8.78 7.31 -15.44
C ALA A 224 9.39 8.69 -15.18
N SER A 225 8.69 9.52 -14.41
CA SER A 225 9.23 10.68 -13.70
C SER A 225 9.40 10.33 -12.21
N LEU A 226 10.31 11.03 -11.54
CA LEU A 226 10.55 10.88 -10.09
C LEU A 226 10.42 12.25 -9.43
N GLU A 227 9.54 12.32 -8.43
CA GLU A 227 9.34 13.50 -7.59
C GLU A 227 9.75 13.20 -6.15
N THR A 228 10.22 14.21 -5.42
CA THR A 228 10.65 14.07 -4.02
C THR A 228 9.83 14.97 -3.13
N ILE A 229 9.25 14.42 -2.06
CA ILE A 229 8.60 15.19 -1.00
C ILE A 229 9.63 15.48 0.08
N PRO A 230 10.08 16.76 0.23
CA PRO A 230 11.08 17.12 1.21
C PRO A 230 10.60 16.82 2.64
N ASN A 231 11.54 16.40 3.50
CA ASN A 231 11.31 16.14 4.93
C ASN A 231 10.27 15.06 5.24
N ALA A 232 9.79 14.31 4.25
CA ALA A 232 8.93 13.15 4.46
C ALA A 232 9.75 11.87 4.44
N GLY A 233 9.37 10.91 5.27
CA GLY A 233 9.87 9.53 5.28
C GLY A 233 9.01 8.60 4.42
N HIS A 234 8.94 7.32 4.82
CA HIS A 234 8.19 6.29 4.09
C HIS A 234 6.67 6.54 4.01
N TRP A 235 6.11 7.23 5.01
CA TRP A 235 4.68 7.55 5.07
C TRP A 235 4.36 8.92 4.44
N LEU A 236 5.02 9.24 3.33
CA LEU A 236 4.99 10.55 2.67
C LEU A 236 3.57 11.10 2.43
N HIS A 237 2.59 10.23 2.13
CA HIS A 237 1.19 10.60 1.93
C HIS A 237 0.48 10.99 3.25
N ALA A 238 1.00 10.57 4.39
CA ALA A 238 0.50 10.95 5.72
C ALA A 238 1.33 12.09 6.34
N GLU A 239 2.64 12.15 6.06
CA GLU A 239 3.55 13.15 6.61
C GLU A 239 3.45 14.49 5.87
N ASN A 240 3.21 14.48 4.56
CA ASN A 240 2.94 15.71 3.78
C ASN A 240 1.79 15.48 2.78
N PRO A 241 0.55 15.35 3.27
CA PRO A 241 -0.61 15.03 2.43
C PRO A 241 -0.92 16.10 1.38
N VAL A 242 -0.59 17.35 1.65
CA VAL A 242 -0.85 18.47 0.74
C VAL A 242 0.02 18.37 -0.50
N LEU A 243 1.33 18.24 -0.35
CA LEU A 243 2.23 18.13 -1.49
C LEU A 243 2.03 16.80 -2.23
N PHE A 244 1.79 15.71 -1.48
CA PHE A 244 1.46 14.41 -2.08
C PHE A 244 0.22 14.51 -3.00
N TYR A 245 -0.85 15.10 -2.50
CA TYR A 245 -2.07 15.33 -3.27
C TYR A 245 -1.80 16.16 -4.53
N GLN A 246 -1.07 17.28 -4.40
CA GLN A 246 -0.75 18.15 -5.54
C GLN A 246 0.03 17.43 -6.64
N LEU A 247 1.04 16.64 -6.28
CA LEU A 247 1.84 15.87 -7.23
C LEU A 247 0.98 14.82 -7.96
N VAL A 248 0.14 14.09 -7.22
CA VAL A 248 -0.76 13.08 -7.78
C VAL A 248 -1.76 13.72 -8.75
N ILE A 249 -2.45 14.80 -8.36
CA ILE A 249 -3.45 15.45 -9.22
C ILE A 249 -2.79 16.09 -10.44
N SER A 250 -1.65 16.75 -10.29
CA SER A 250 -0.91 17.31 -11.42
C SER A 250 -0.52 16.26 -12.45
N PHE A 251 -0.19 15.05 -12.00
CA PHE A 251 0.14 13.95 -12.90
C PHE A 251 -1.09 13.30 -13.53
N LEU A 252 -2.21 13.20 -12.80
CA LEU A 252 -3.44 12.57 -13.29
C LEU A 252 -4.17 13.40 -14.35
N ASN A 253 -4.11 14.73 -14.26
CA ASN A 253 -4.64 15.68 -15.25
C ASN A 253 -3.68 15.82 -16.44
#